data_e8ffc5692ed60a5245e7b1370048eaf2
#
_entry.id   e8ffc5692ed60a5245e7b1370048eaf2
#
_cell.length_a   1.000
_cell.length_b   1.000
_cell.length_c   1.000
_cell.angle_alpha   90.00
_cell.angle_beta   90.00
_cell.angle_gamma   90.00
#
_symmetry.space_group_name_H-M   'P 1'
#
loop_
_entity.id
_entity.type
_entity.pdbx_description
1 polymer ?
#
loop_
_entity_poly.entity_id
_entity_poly.type
_entity_poly.pdbx_seq_one_letter_code
_entity_poly.pdbx_strand_id
1 'polypeptide(L)'
;MTTAWTADCVRQIDASQVSRIPTIEGVDRSGLDAGRVYWDMWPIQDQDGFIASTKGRELWMALSAPDRGDPALRHFEAKIRLLERSRNGWVDRGDVLPEFAVDYEREWAGTAVTDGERVTLYFTAAGTNERPGGYQQRLVEAHAIIGSDGLPHSWTMPQLSLNGSSPDYMLADAHEGEAGKIKAFRDPAYFRDPADSQEYLIFTASLAASKSDHNGAVGIARRAADRWQLLPPLIHADGVNNELERAHLVFHEDRYYVFWVTQSSTFVPGLNHAPNGLYGMVADTLFGDYRPLNGSGLVLANPASEPLQSYSWFVSRELVVSSFVDFPGLKGKPLPNDRAQANRLFGGAPAPLLKLEIDGDRCALAECALA
;
A
#
# COMPACT_ATOMS: atom_id res chain seq x y z
N MET A 1 -16.14 -16.69 -5.29
CA MET A 1 -15.04 -17.46 -5.97
C MET A 1 -13.81 -16.57 -6.02
N THR A 2 -12.60 -17.13 -5.99
CA THR A 2 -11.38 -16.36 -6.18
C THR A 2 -11.19 -16.05 -7.66
N THR A 3 -10.92 -14.80 -8.03
CA THR A 3 -10.69 -14.40 -9.44
C THR A 3 -9.19 -14.44 -9.77
N ALA A 4 -8.84 -14.93 -10.95
CA ALA A 4 -7.47 -14.91 -11.45
C ALA A 4 -7.19 -13.65 -12.27
N TRP A 5 -6.15 -12.88 -11.91
CA TRP A 5 -5.53 -11.90 -12.80
C TRP A 5 -4.44 -12.63 -13.61
N THR A 6 -4.70 -12.80 -14.89
CA THR A 6 -3.95 -13.75 -15.72
C THR A 6 -2.84 -13.08 -16.55
N ALA A 7 -1.93 -13.88 -17.07
CA ALA A 7 -0.91 -13.42 -18.02
C ALA A 7 -1.53 -12.77 -19.28
N ASP A 8 -2.72 -13.22 -19.71
CA ASP A 8 -3.41 -12.63 -20.86
C ASP A 8 -3.91 -11.22 -20.57
N CYS A 9 -4.33 -10.93 -19.32
CA CYS A 9 -4.64 -9.55 -18.90
C CYS A 9 -3.40 -8.67 -19.05
N VAL A 10 -2.25 -9.11 -18.52
CA VAL A 10 -0.99 -8.35 -18.58
C VAL A 10 -0.53 -8.12 -20.02
N ARG A 11 -0.67 -9.11 -20.92
CA ARG A 11 -0.32 -8.96 -22.35
C ARG A 11 -1.18 -7.95 -23.09
N GLN A 12 -2.36 -7.60 -22.56
CA GLN A 12 -3.23 -6.56 -23.14
C GLN A 12 -2.78 -5.13 -22.80
N ILE A 13 -1.73 -4.96 -22.01
CA ILE A 13 -1.21 -3.62 -21.70
C ILE A 13 -0.70 -2.98 -22.99
N ASP A 14 -1.42 -1.95 -23.45
CA ASP A 14 -1.01 -1.10 -24.57
C ASP A 14 -0.33 0.16 -24.01
N ALA A 15 0.98 0.27 -24.21
CA ALA A 15 1.76 1.39 -23.70
C ALA A 15 1.29 2.78 -24.17
N SER A 16 0.55 2.84 -25.30
CA SER A 16 -0.01 4.08 -25.85
C SER A 16 -1.29 4.53 -25.15
N GLN A 17 -1.97 3.61 -24.46
CA GLN A 17 -3.24 3.86 -23.76
C GLN A 17 -3.09 3.96 -22.24
N VAL A 18 -1.87 3.79 -21.73
CA VAL A 18 -1.59 3.86 -20.29
C VAL A 18 -1.77 5.29 -19.77
N SER A 19 -2.63 5.45 -18.77
CA SER A 19 -2.74 6.69 -18.01
C SER A 19 -1.45 6.92 -17.21
N ARG A 20 -0.74 8.01 -17.49
CA ARG A 20 0.55 8.31 -16.86
C ARG A 20 0.43 9.52 -15.97
N ILE A 21 1.02 9.41 -14.77
CA ILE A 21 1.09 10.54 -13.85
C ILE A 21 2.00 11.64 -14.43
N PRO A 22 1.82 12.91 -14.04
CA PRO A 22 2.73 14.01 -14.43
C PRO A 22 4.17 13.76 -13.97
N THR A 23 5.11 14.34 -14.67
CA THR A 23 6.52 14.36 -14.23
C THR A 23 6.65 15.16 -12.93
N ILE A 24 7.36 14.59 -11.96
CA ILE A 24 7.64 15.24 -10.68
C ILE A 24 8.90 16.09 -10.85
N GLU A 25 8.74 17.43 -10.88
CA GLU A 25 9.81 18.38 -11.14
C GLU A 25 10.74 18.59 -9.93
N GLY A 26 10.28 18.26 -8.71
CA GLY A 26 11.06 18.46 -7.50
C GLY A 26 10.50 17.67 -6.33
N VAL A 27 11.28 17.56 -5.27
CA VAL A 27 10.90 16.87 -4.03
C VAL A 27 10.68 17.92 -2.94
N ASP A 28 9.43 18.11 -2.52
CA ASP A 28 9.13 19.00 -1.40
C ASP A 28 9.30 18.24 -0.08
N ARG A 29 10.24 18.71 0.73
CA ARG A 29 10.52 18.18 2.07
C ARG A 29 10.27 19.22 3.16
N SER A 30 9.68 20.35 2.80
CA SER A 30 9.33 21.40 3.77
C SER A 30 8.35 20.85 4.82
N GLY A 31 8.61 21.11 6.09
CA GLY A 31 7.81 20.61 7.21
C GLY A 31 8.04 19.14 7.59
N LEU A 32 8.86 18.41 6.85
CA LEU A 32 9.31 17.06 7.20
C LEU A 32 10.64 17.09 7.98
N ASP A 33 10.92 16.03 8.72
CA ASP A 33 12.22 15.87 9.38
C ASP A 33 13.33 15.64 8.33
N ALA A 34 14.31 16.54 8.28
CA ALA A 34 15.39 16.53 7.30
C ALA A 34 16.32 15.32 7.44
N GLY A 35 16.36 14.67 8.61
CA GLY A 35 17.18 13.48 8.87
C GLY A 35 16.49 12.17 8.53
N ARG A 36 15.30 12.20 7.94
CA ARG A 36 14.49 11.01 7.67
C ARG A 36 14.05 10.93 6.21
N VAL A 37 13.70 9.73 5.79
CA VAL A 37 13.01 9.45 4.52
C VAL A 37 11.62 8.92 4.80
N TYR A 38 10.68 9.16 3.87
CA TYR A 38 9.27 8.80 3.99
C TYR A 38 8.82 8.04 2.73
N TRP A 39 8.00 6.99 2.95
CA TRP A 39 7.41 6.20 1.87
C TRP A 39 6.10 5.57 2.34
N ASP A 40 5.38 4.86 1.48
CA ASP A 40 4.16 4.09 1.79
C ASP A 40 3.18 4.85 2.68
N MET A 41 2.60 5.92 2.17
CA MET A 41 1.69 6.76 2.94
C MET A 41 0.22 6.39 2.75
N TRP A 42 -0.60 6.67 3.76
CA TRP A 42 -2.06 6.51 3.76
C TRP A 42 -2.74 7.55 4.66
N PRO A 43 -3.99 7.96 4.37
CA PRO A 43 -4.74 8.85 5.25
C PRO A 43 -5.28 8.10 6.49
N ILE A 44 -5.61 8.84 7.55
CA ILE A 44 -6.61 8.36 8.50
C ILE A 44 -7.97 8.50 7.81
N GLN A 45 -8.68 7.39 7.68
CA GLN A 45 -9.99 7.32 7.01
C GLN A 45 -11.12 7.23 8.03
N ASP A 46 -12.32 7.64 7.64
CA ASP A 46 -13.51 7.24 8.37
C ASP A 46 -13.86 5.76 8.08
N GLN A 47 -14.90 5.25 8.74
CA GLN A 47 -15.33 3.88 8.57
C GLN A 47 -15.84 3.55 7.16
N ASP A 48 -16.19 4.55 6.37
CA ASP A 48 -16.66 4.41 4.99
C ASP A 48 -15.54 4.56 3.95
N GLY A 49 -14.31 4.81 4.41
CA GLY A 49 -13.10 4.90 3.58
C GLY A 49 -12.81 6.31 3.03
N PHE A 50 -13.54 7.34 3.47
CA PHE A 50 -13.23 8.73 3.14
C PHE A 50 -12.07 9.25 3.99
N ILE A 51 -11.29 10.18 3.45
CA ILE A 51 -10.24 10.87 4.21
C ILE A 51 -10.90 11.65 5.36
N ALA A 52 -10.57 11.27 6.59
CA ALA A 52 -11.23 11.85 7.75
C ALA A 52 -10.65 13.22 8.12
N SER A 53 -11.53 14.09 8.61
CA SER A 53 -11.13 15.32 9.29
C SER A 53 -11.27 15.15 10.79
N THR A 54 -10.16 15.12 11.53
CA THR A 54 -10.15 15.05 12.99
C THR A 54 -10.05 16.46 13.59
N LYS A 55 -11.20 17.00 14.01
CA LYS A 55 -11.31 18.39 14.53
C LYS A 55 -10.65 19.45 13.62
N GLY A 56 -10.89 19.32 12.31
CA GLY A 56 -10.38 20.23 11.30
C GLY A 56 -8.96 19.96 10.81
N ARG A 57 -8.34 18.85 11.25
CA ARG A 57 -7.05 18.38 10.75
C ARG A 57 -7.23 17.24 9.76
N GLU A 58 -6.45 17.22 8.72
CA GLU A 58 -6.30 16.10 7.79
C GLU A 58 -5.00 15.37 8.16
N LEU A 59 -5.14 14.19 8.75
CA LEU A 59 -4.03 13.41 9.26
C LEU A 59 -3.73 12.21 8.37
N TRP A 60 -2.46 11.97 8.19
CA TRP A 60 -1.90 10.88 7.38
C TRP A 60 -0.86 10.11 8.17
N MET A 61 -0.58 8.91 7.74
CA MET A 61 0.53 8.12 8.24
C MET A 61 1.45 7.75 7.08
N ALA A 62 2.73 7.60 7.36
CA ALA A 62 3.72 7.16 6.38
C ALA A 62 4.77 6.31 7.08
N LEU A 63 5.35 5.36 6.36
CA LEU A 63 6.57 4.73 6.81
C LEU A 63 7.72 5.75 6.76
N SER A 64 8.60 5.67 7.73
CA SER A 64 9.77 6.52 7.80
C SER A 64 10.94 5.81 8.49
N ALA A 65 12.14 6.15 8.07
CA ALA A 65 13.39 5.70 8.69
C ALA A 65 14.42 6.83 8.66
N PRO A 66 15.46 6.77 9.51
CA PRO A 66 16.60 7.65 9.37
C PRO A 66 17.21 7.56 7.96
N ASP A 67 17.59 8.71 7.40
CA ASP A 67 18.34 8.74 6.14
C ASP A 67 19.78 8.26 6.39
N ARG A 68 20.07 7.03 5.98
CA ARG A 68 21.40 6.41 6.09
C ARG A 68 22.21 6.55 4.80
N GLY A 69 21.73 7.34 3.83
CA GLY A 69 22.34 7.49 2.51
C GLY A 69 22.17 6.28 1.58
N ASP A 70 21.63 5.16 2.07
CA ASP A 70 21.22 3.99 1.28
C ASP A 70 19.74 3.72 1.50
N PRO A 71 18.88 4.01 0.50
CA PRO A 71 17.44 3.82 0.64
C PRO A 71 17.01 2.38 0.98
N ALA A 72 17.81 1.37 0.61
CA ALA A 72 17.47 -0.02 0.91
C ALA A 72 17.47 -0.31 2.42
N LEU A 73 18.25 0.44 3.21
CA LEU A 73 18.34 0.27 4.66
C LEU A 73 17.05 0.72 5.38
N ARG A 74 16.22 1.57 4.76
CA ARG A 74 14.99 2.07 5.37
C ARG A 74 14.06 0.96 5.84
N HIS A 75 14.03 -0.16 5.14
CA HIS A 75 13.16 -1.29 5.45
C HIS A 75 13.50 -1.98 6.78
N PHE A 76 14.72 -1.81 7.27
CA PHE A 76 15.21 -2.41 8.52
C PHE A 76 15.05 -1.51 9.75
N GLU A 77 14.73 -0.24 9.56
CA GLU A 77 14.53 0.76 10.63
C GLU A 77 13.16 1.46 10.52
N ALA A 78 12.23 0.83 9.80
CA ALA A 78 10.92 1.43 9.50
C ALA A 78 10.06 1.64 10.76
N LYS A 79 9.54 2.85 10.90
CA LYS A 79 8.54 3.28 11.88
C LYS A 79 7.42 4.04 11.19
N ILE A 80 6.23 4.02 11.77
CA ILE A 80 5.10 4.79 11.27
C ILE A 80 5.14 6.19 11.87
N ARG A 81 5.14 7.21 10.98
CA ARG A 81 5.09 8.63 11.37
C ARG A 81 3.70 9.21 11.12
N LEU A 82 3.26 10.08 12.01
CA LEU A 82 2.06 10.89 11.81
C LEU A 82 2.43 12.13 11.01
N LEU A 83 1.74 12.34 9.90
CA LEU A 83 1.86 13.52 9.07
C LEU A 83 0.55 14.31 9.12
N GLU A 84 0.62 15.62 9.09
CA GLU A 84 -0.55 16.49 8.91
C GLU A 84 -0.44 17.19 7.56
N ARG A 85 -1.49 17.08 6.75
CA ARG A 85 -1.60 17.84 5.52
C ARG A 85 -2.19 19.21 5.80
N SER A 86 -1.56 20.23 5.26
CA SER A 86 -2.02 21.62 5.33
C SER A 86 -1.95 22.27 3.95
N ARG A 87 -2.49 23.49 3.82
CA ARG A 87 -2.36 24.27 2.59
C ARG A 87 -0.90 24.60 2.23
N ASN A 88 0.01 24.52 3.21
CA ASN A 88 1.42 24.83 3.06
C ASN A 88 2.30 23.57 2.90
N GLY A 89 1.70 22.42 2.61
CA GLY A 89 2.40 21.15 2.48
C GLY A 89 2.25 20.25 3.71
N TRP A 90 3.18 19.34 3.89
CA TRP A 90 3.17 18.32 4.94
C TRP A 90 3.89 18.79 6.20
N VAL A 91 3.40 18.38 7.36
CA VAL A 91 4.04 18.61 8.66
C VAL A 91 4.21 17.28 9.37
N ASP A 92 5.43 16.93 9.71
CA ASP A 92 5.73 15.75 10.52
C ASP A 92 5.38 16.00 11.99
N ARG A 93 4.55 15.14 12.57
CA ARG A 93 4.07 15.19 13.95
C ARG A 93 4.76 14.21 14.89
N GLY A 94 5.68 13.40 14.39
CA GLY A 94 6.42 12.43 15.20
C GLY A 94 5.98 10.98 14.97
N ASP A 95 6.58 10.07 15.73
CA ASP A 95 6.22 8.66 15.69
C ASP A 95 4.78 8.45 16.16
N VAL A 96 4.03 7.57 15.43
CA VAL A 96 2.65 7.25 15.79
C VAL A 96 2.60 6.47 17.08
N LEU A 97 3.40 5.41 17.17
CA LEU A 97 3.43 4.54 18.34
C LEU A 97 4.57 4.94 19.27
N PRO A 98 4.32 5.02 20.57
CA PRO A 98 5.40 5.14 21.56
C PRO A 98 6.23 3.84 21.58
N GLU A 99 7.40 3.88 22.18
CA GLU A 99 8.19 2.67 22.39
C GLU A 99 7.46 1.72 23.34
N PHE A 100 7.11 0.55 22.81
CA PHE A 100 6.52 -0.56 23.54
C PHE A 100 7.50 -1.73 23.60
N ALA A 101 7.38 -2.56 24.64
CA ALA A 101 8.06 -3.85 24.69
C ALA A 101 7.30 -4.86 23.84
N VAL A 102 7.59 -4.88 22.54
CA VAL A 102 6.95 -5.73 21.54
C VAL A 102 7.93 -6.76 20.98
N ASP A 103 7.41 -7.85 20.41
CA ASP A 103 8.20 -8.90 19.77
C ASP A 103 8.19 -8.72 18.22
N TYR A 104 8.49 -7.52 17.76
CA TYR A 104 8.78 -7.24 16.37
C TYR A 104 9.81 -6.12 16.28
N GLU A 105 10.51 -6.04 15.17
CA GLU A 105 11.58 -5.06 15.00
C GLU A 105 11.11 -3.79 14.29
N ARG A 106 10.14 -3.91 13.37
CA ARG A 106 9.79 -2.86 12.41
C ARG A 106 8.30 -2.76 12.22
N GLU A 107 7.87 -1.54 11.92
CA GLU A 107 6.51 -1.23 11.52
C GLU A 107 6.48 -1.07 10.00
N TRP A 108 5.70 -1.91 9.30
CA TRP A 108 5.48 -1.75 7.87
C TRP A 108 4.06 -1.27 7.59
N ALA A 109 3.75 -1.02 6.30
CA ALA A 109 2.53 -0.35 5.88
C ALA A 109 1.23 -0.97 6.40
N GLY A 110 0.20 -0.15 6.40
CA GLY A 110 -1.14 -0.51 6.87
C GLY A 110 -2.16 0.56 6.53
N THR A 111 -3.22 0.64 7.33
CA THR A 111 -4.25 1.68 7.27
C THR A 111 -4.71 2.10 8.66
N ALA A 112 -5.31 3.28 8.75
CA ALA A 112 -5.88 3.81 9.98
C ALA A 112 -7.34 4.25 9.74
N VAL A 113 -8.22 3.87 10.66
CA VAL A 113 -9.64 4.20 10.61
C VAL A 113 -10.10 4.89 11.88
N THR A 114 -10.98 5.88 11.75
CA THR A 114 -11.55 6.59 12.90
C THR A 114 -13.07 6.58 12.89
N ASP A 115 -13.66 6.56 14.08
CA ASP A 115 -15.08 6.83 14.32
C ASP A 115 -15.33 8.30 14.76
N GLY A 116 -14.29 9.15 14.74
CA GLY A 116 -14.32 10.54 15.17
C GLY A 116 -13.84 10.75 16.61
N GLU A 117 -13.83 9.72 17.46
CA GLU A 117 -13.36 9.75 18.85
C GLU A 117 -12.12 8.90 19.05
N ARG A 118 -12.00 7.82 18.30
CA ARG A 118 -10.90 6.84 18.36
C ARG A 118 -10.29 6.65 16.98
N VAL A 119 -9.02 6.23 16.99
CA VAL A 119 -8.32 5.75 15.80
C VAL A 119 -7.89 4.31 16.04
N THR A 120 -8.15 3.43 15.09
CA THR A 120 -7.56 2.11 15.01
C THR A 120 -6.55 2.08 13.88
N LEU A 121 -5.31 1.76 14.20
CA LEU A 121 -4.24 1.53 13.24
C LEU A 121 -4.08 0.03 13.04
N TYR A 122 -4.22 -0.43 11.81
CA TYR A 122 -3.85 -1.77 11.35
C TYR A 122 -2.54 -1.67 10.57
N PHE A 123 -1.54 -2.47 10.91
CA PHE A 123 -0.25 -2.40 10.25
C PHE A 123 0.47 -3.76 10.28
N THR A 124 1.60 -3.84 9.60
CA THR A 124 2.43 -5.03 9.57
C THR A 124 3.56 -4.91 10.59
N ALA A 125 3.55 -5.80 11.58
CA ALA A 125 4.69 -6.05 12.44
C ALA A 125 5.69 -6.94 11.70
N ALA A 126 6.89 -6.44 11.40
CA ALA A 126 7.89 -7.12 10.59
C ALA A 126 9.14 -7.45 11.39
N GLY A 127 9.70 -8.65 11.15
CA GLY A 127 10.79 -9.21 11.92
C GLY A 127 10.37 -9.68 13.30
N THR A 128 11.27 -10.38 14.00
CA THR A 128 11.10 -10.74 15.41
C THR A 128 12.42 -10.57 16.15
N ASN A 129 12.37 -10.35 17.45
CA ASN A 129 13.57 -10.25 18.28
C ASN A 129 14.38 -11.54 18.29
N GLU A 130 13.74 -12.70 18.02
CA GLU A 130 14.42 -14.00 17.91
C GLU A 130 15.19 -14.17 16.59
N ARG A 131 14.75 -13.48 15.52
CA ARG A 131 15.36 -13.52 14.19
C ARG A 131 15.60 -12.12 13.65
N PRO A 132 16.59 -11.41 14.18
CA PRO A 132 16.89 -10.04 13.73
C PRO A 132 17.16 -9.95 12.23
N GLY A 133 16.58 -8.94 11.58
CA GLY A 133 16.69 -8.72 10.13
C GLY A 133 15.86 -9.66 9.26
N GLY A 134 15.06 -10.55 9.86
CA GLY A 134 14.17 -11.46 9.12
C GLY A 134 12.96 -10.76 8.51
N TYR A 135 12.20 -11.49 7.68
CA TYR A 135 11.01 -11.00 6.96
C TYR A 135 9.71 -11.60 7.50
N GLN A 136 9.69 -11.99 8.77
CA GLN A 136 8.47 -12.43 9.42
C GLN A 136 7.44 -11.31 9.40
N GLN A 137 6.20 -11.61 9.05
CA GLN A 137 5.13 -10.63 8.90
C GLN A 137 3.90 -11.08 9.69
N ARG A 138 3.33 -10.15 10.47
CA ARG A 138 2.12 -10.34 11.25
C ARG A 138 1.26 -9.10 11.11
N LEU A 139 -0.07 -9.29 10.97
CA LEU A 139 -0.99 -8.17 11.00
C LEU A 139 -1.37 -7.87 12.44
N VAL A 140 -1.17 -6.65 12.85
CA VAL A 140 -1.42 -6.17 14.21
C VAL A 140 -2.31 -4.94 14.21
N GLU A 141 -2.95 -4.66 15.34
CA GLU A 141 -3.78 -3.48 15.54
C GLU A 141 -3.41 -2.75 16.83
N ALA A 142 -3.51 -1.42 16.81
CA ALA A 142 -3.37 -0.55 17.98
C ALA A 142 -4.44 0.54 17.95
N HIS A 143 -4.84 1.02 19.13
CA HIS A 143 -5.93 1.97 19.28
C HIS A 143 -5.47 3.23 20.00
N ALA A 144 -6.01 4.39 19.61
CA ALA A 144 -5.78 5.66 20.25
C ALA A 144 -7.09 6.44 20.46
N ILE A 145 -7.05 7.46 21.26
CA ILE A 145 -8.15 8.41 21.48
C ILE A 145 -7.79 9.72 20.78
N ILE A 146 -8.74 10.33 20.06
CA ILE A 146 -8.58 11.67 19.50
C ILE A 146 -8.65 12.69 20.62
N GLY A 147 -7.56 13.40 20.87
CA GLY A 147 -7.47 14.46 21.86
C GLY A 147 -8.26 15.72 21.50
N SER A 148 -8.30 16.69 22.41
CA SER A 148 -8.94 17.99 22.16
C SER A 148 -8.25 18.80 21.04
N ASP A 149 -6.98 18.52 20.81
CA ASP A 149 -6.15 19.08 19.73
C ASP A 149 -6.34 18.41 18.35
N GLY A 150 -7.19 17.36 18.27
CA GLY A 150 -7.46 16.62 17.06
C GLY A 150 -6.41 15.56 16.70
N LEU A 151 -5.40 15.35 17.55
CA LEU A 151 -4.36 14.33 17.36
C LEU A 151 -4.69 13.03 18.11
N PRO A 152 -4.23 11.86 17.61
CA PRO A 152 -4.37 10.60 18.34
C PRO A 152 -3.36 10.53 19.49
N HIS A 153 -3.86 10.17 20.68
CA HIS A 153 -3.11 10.03 21.93
C HIS A 153 -3.39 8.70 22.62
N SER A 154 -2.56 8.35 23.58
CA SER A 154 -2.76 7.19 24.45
C SER A 154 -2.90 5.88 23.68
N TRP A 155 -2.00 5.65 22.73
CA TRP A 155 -1.95 4.42 21.97
C TRP A 155 -1.85 3.20 22.87
N THR A 156 -2.64 2.18 22.58
CA THR A 156 -2.49 0.86 23.20
C THR A 156 -1.26 0.15 22.63
N MET A 157 -0.71 -0.77 23.40
CA MET A 157 0.30 -1.69 22.86
C MET A 157 -0.31 -2.49 21.68
N PRO A 158 0.40 -2.62 20.56
CA PRO A 158 -0.06 -3.38 19.41
C PRO A 158 -0.40 -4.84 19.77
N GLN A 159 -1.51 -5.32 19.26
CA GLN A 159 -1.99 -6.68 19.47
C GLN A 159 -2.13 -7.42 18.14
N LEU A 160 -1.95 -8.73 18.16
CA LEU A 160 -2.08 -9.59 16.98
C LEU A 160 -3.53 -9.61 16.48
N SER A 161 -3.76 -9.14 15.25
CA SER A 161 -5.02 -9.28 14.53
C SER A 161 -5.12 -10.61 13.80
N LEU A 162 -4.06 -10.95 13.03
CA LEU A 162 -4.00 -12.16 12.21
C LEU A 162 -2.57 -12.72 12.18
N ASN A 163 -2.47 -14.02 12.30
CA ASN A 163 -1.18 -14.74 12.29
C ASN A 163 -0.84 -15.42 10.94
N GLY A 164 -1.71 -15.33 9.94
CA GLY A 164 -1.46 -15.88 8.61
C GLY A 164 -1.64 -17.40 8.47
N SER A 165 -1.93 -18.14 9.54
CA SER A 165 -2.11 -19.59 9.47
C SER A 165 -3.42 -19.94 8.77
N SER A 166 -3.35 -20.43 7.53
CA SER A 166 -4.49 -20.78 6.70
C SER A 166 -4.04 -21.72 5.57
N PRO A 167 -4.93 -22.61 5.07
CA PRO A 167 -4.64 -23.40 3.88
C PRO A 167 -4.51 -22.55 2.61
N ASP A 168 -5.03 -21.32 2.60
CA ASP A 168 -5.05 -20.45 1.44
C ASP A 168 -3.78 -19.58 1.32
N TYR A 169 -3.15 -19.22 2.45
CA TYR A 169 -2.06 -18.25 2.51
C TYR A 169 -0.77 -18.83 3.07
N MET A 170 0.36 -18.46 2.48
CA MET A 170 1.67 -18.79 3.03
C MET A 170 1.95 -18.02 4.30
N LEU A 171 2.64 -18.67 5.26
CA LEU A 171 3.29 -17.98 6.36
C LEU A 171 4.54 -17.28 5.83
N ALA A 172 4.56 -15.97 5.86
CA ALA A 172 5.66 -15.16 5.32
C ALA A 172 6.95 -15.27 6.14
N ASP A 173 6.92 -15.86 7.33
CA ASP A 173 8.08 -16.10 8.20
C ASP A 173 8.79 -17.44 7.97
N ALA A 174 8.19 -18.33 7.20
CA ALA A 174 8.75 -19.66 6.93
C ALA A 174 9.43 -19.75 5.56
N HIS A 175 9.13 -18.82 4.64
CA HIS A 175 9.60 -18.88 3.27
C HIS A 175 9.70 -17.48 2.66
N GLU A 176 10.86 -17.15 2.09
CA GLU A 176 11.11 -15.85 1.45
C GLU A 176 10.89 -15.87 -0.08
N GLY A 177 10.81 -17.07 -0.67
CA GLY A 177 10.64 -17.23 -2.11
C GLY A 177 11.97 -17.20 -2.87
N GLU A 178 11.91 -16.86 -4.16
CA GLU A 178 13.09 -16.68 -4.99
C GLU A 178 13.89 -15.45 -4.53
N ALA A 179 15.20 -15.46 -4.77
CA ALA A 179 16.08 -14.36 -4.36
C ALA A 179 15.55 -12.99 -4.84
N GLY A 180 15.39 -12.06 -3.89
CA GLY A 180 14.80 -10.73 -4.14
C GLY A 180 13.28 -10.67 -4.21
N LYS A 181 12.57 -11.78 -3.96
CA LYS A 181 11.10 -11.86 -3.93
C LYS A 181 10.63 -12.46 -2.62
N ILE A 182 10.28 -11.61 -1.67
CA ILE A 182 9.76 -12.06 -0.38
C ILE A 182 8.31 -12.51 -0.51
N LYS A 183 7.92 -13.50 0.31
CA LYS A 183 6.53 -13.91 0.45
C LYS A 183 5.77 -12.94 1.34
N ALA A 184 4.49 -12.77 1.08
CA ALA A 184 3.70 -11.70 1.65
C ALA A 184 2.59 -12.21 2.56
N PHE A 185 2.46 -11.57 3.71
CA PHE A 185 1.29 -11.52 4.57
C PHE A 185 1.33 -10.18 5.31
N ARG A 186 1.05 -9.07 4.58
CA ARG A 186 1.33 -7.70 5.00
C ARG A 186 0.36 -6.65 4.46
N ASP A 187 0.56 -5.40 4.85
CA ASP A 187 -0.14 -4.20 4.36
C ASP A 187 -1.66 -4.26 4.55
N PRO A 188 -2.17 -4.45 5.78
CA PRO A 188 -3.60 -4.54 6.00
C PRO A 188 -4.31 -3.22 5.67
N ALA A 189 -5.40 -3.32 4.91
CA ALA A 189 -6.30 -2.23 4.58
C ALA A 189 -7.70 -2.53 5.11
N TYR A 190 -8.22 -1.63 5.96
CA TYR A 190 -9.57 -1.73 6.48
C TYR A 190 -10.59 -1.39 5.41
N PHE A 191 -11.67 -2.15 5.38
CA PHE A 191 -12.83 -1.92 4.54
C PHE A 191 -14.12 -2.29 5.27
N ARG A 192 -15.12 -1.41 5.27
CA ARG A 192 -16.48 -1.70 5.72
C ARG A 192 -17.39 -1.77 4.51
N ASP A 193 -18.04 -2.93 4.34
CA ASP A 193 -18.96 -3.13 3.21
C ASP A 193 -20.23 -2.29 3.42
N PRO A 194 -20.55 -1.34 2.51
CA PRO A 194 -21.75 -0.54 2.63
C PRO A 194 -23.05 -1.35 2.47
N ALA A 195 -23.00 -2.56 1.93
CA ALA A 195 -24.17 -3.40 1.74
C ALA A 195 -24.73 -3.96 3.06
N ASP A 196 -23.86 -4.30 4.02
CA ASP A 196 -24.26 -4.96 5.28
C ASP A 196 -23.52 -4.46 6.51
N SER A 197 -22.63 -3.47 6.34
CA SER A 197 -21.74 -2.92 7.37
C SER A 197 -20.74 -3.91 7.95
N GLN A 198 -20.51 -5.04 7.28
CA GLN A 198 -19.49 -6.01 7.67
C GLN A 198 -18.09 -5.44 7.46
N GLU A 199 -17.22 -5.64 8.44
CA GLU A 199 -15.84 -5.16 8.40
C GLU A 199 -14.90 -6.24 7.85
N TYR A 200 -13.94 -5.81 7.04
CA TYR A 200 -12.91 -6.63 6.43
C TYR A 200 -11.52 -6.02 6.56
N LEU A 201 -10.50 -6.86 6.60
CA LEU A 201 -9.12 -6.50 6.30
C LEU A 201 -8.73 -7.11 4.96
N ILE A 202 -8.27 -6.27 4.06
CA ILE A 202 -7.68 -6.65 2.77
C ILE A 202 -6.18 -6.60 2.95
N PHE A 203 -5.41 -7.51 2.39
CA PHE A 203 -3.97 -7.52 2.61
C PHE A 203 -3.20 -8.15 1.45
N THR A 204 -1.94 -7.80 1.34
CA THR A 204 -0.98 -8.42 0.42
C THR A 204 -0.67 -9.83 0.91
N ALA A 205 -0.85 -10.83 0.05
CA ALA A 205 -0.67 -12.24 0.40
C ALA A 205 0.08 -13.03 -0.69
N SER A 206 0.54 -14.21 -0.31
CA SER A 206 1.05 -15.24 -1.22
C SER A 206 0.25 -16.52 -1.05
N LEU A 207 -0.11 -17.19 -2.17
CA LEU A 207 -0.90 -18.43 -2.15
C LEU A 207 -0.10 -19.60 -1.59
N ALA A 208 -0.67 -20.33 -0.63
CA ALA A 208 -0.04 -21.50 -0.03
C ALA A 208 0.01 -22.71 -0.98
N ALA A 209 -1.02 -22.92 -1.79
CA ALA A 209 -1.13 -24.08 -2.68
C ALA A 209 -0.33 -23.96 -3.98
N SER A 210 0.22 -22.77 -4.29
CA SER A 210 0.99 -22.54 -5.52
C SER A 210 2.35 -23.24 -5.49
N LYS A 211 2.79 -23.68 -6.67
CA LYS A 211 4.15 -24.18 -6.91
C LYS A 211 5.06 -23.14 -7.54
N SER A 212 4.52 -21.96 -7.85
CA SER A 212 5.25 -20.84 -8.45
C SER A 212 5.72 -19.86 -7.38
N ASP A 213 6.90 -19.28 -7.55
CA ASP A 213 7.32 -18.13 -6.75
C ASP A 213 6.57 -16.84 -7.13
N HIS A 214 5.91 -16.83 -8.29
CA HIS A 214 5.03 -15.75 -8.72
C HIS A 214 3.58 -16.09 -8.32
N ASN A 215 3.31 -16.04 -7.03
CA ASN A 215 2.06 -16.52 -6.43
C ASN A 215 1.36 -15.44 -5.58
N GLY A 216 1.51 -14.18 -5.95
CA GLY A 216 0.86 -13.07 -5.27
C GLY A 216 -0.66 -13.16 -5.27
N ALA A 217 -1.27 -12.67 -4.19
CA ALA A 217 -2.71 -12.65 -4.01
C ALA A 217 -3.17 -11.43 -3.21
N VAL A 218 -4.43 -11.06 -3.38
CA VAL A 218 -5.17 -10.15 -2.52
C VAL A 218 -5.91 -10.97 -1.49
N GLY A 219 -5.39 -10.98 -0.26
CA GLY A 219 -5.99 -11.66 0.87
C GLY A 219 -7.14 -10.86 1.46
N ILE A 220 -8.03 -11.57 2.15
CA ILE A 220 -9.16 -10.96 2.87
C ILE A 220 -9.45 -11.71 4.16
N ALA A 221 -9.76 -10.95 5.22
CA ALA A 221 -10.31 -11.47 6.47
C ALA A 221 -11.55 -10.70 6.86
N ARG A 222 -12.53 -11.39 7.47
CA ARG A 222 -13.79 -10.83 7.96
C ARG A 222 -13.74 -10.64 9.47
N ARG A 223 -14.28 -9.54 9.98
CA ARG A 223 -14.51 -9.37 11.42
C ARG A 223 -15.62 -10.32 11.89
N ALA A 224 -15.32 -11.18 12.84
CA ALA A 224 -16.25 -12.12 13.45
C ALA A 224 -16.23 -11.89 14.97
N ALA A 225 -17.21 -11.14 15.47
CA ALA A 225 -17.25 -10.63 16.83
C ALA A 225 -15.97 -9.83 17.18
N ASP A 226 -15.13 -10.33 18.05
CA ASP A 226 -13.91 -9.68 18.56
C ASP A 226 -12.61 -10.12 17.85
N ARG A 227 -12.71 -10.95 16.80
CA ARG A 227 -11.55 -11.52 16.09
C ARG A 227 -11.72 -11.45 14.57
N TRP A 228 -10.60 -11.51 13.86
CA TRP A 228 -10.57 -11.65 12.41
C TRP A 228 -10.56 -13.12 11.99
N GLN A 229 -11.29 -13.44 10.93
CA GLN A 229 -11.35 -14.75 10.31
C GLN A 229 -10.87 -14.66 8.87
N LEU A 230 -9.82 -15.41 8.52
CA LEU A 230 -9.34 -15.53 7.15
C LEU A 230 -10.40 -16.15 6.24
N LEU A 231 -10.53 -15.60 5.05
CA LEU A 231 -11.36 -16.11 3.95
C LEU A 231 -10.45 -16.43 2.76
N PRO A 232 -10.92 -17.23 1.78
CA PRO A 232 -10.18 -17.40 0.52
C PRO A 232 -9.88 -16.06 -0.15
N PRO A 233 -8.76 -15.92 -0.88
CA PRO A 233 -8.37 -14.65 -1.50
C PRO A 233 -9.40 -14.15 -2.51
N LEU A 234 -9.53 -12.83 -2.64
CA LEU A 234 -10.40 -12.21 -3.65
C LEU A 234 -9.81 -12.38 -5.05
N ILE A 235 -8.53 -12.10 -5.20
CA ILE A 235 -7.79 -12.13 -6.47
C ILE A 235 -6.47 -12.86 -6.26
N HIS A 236 -6.00 -13.54 -7.29
CA HIS A 236 -4.64 -14.08 -7.31
C HIS A 236 -3.98 -13.86 -8.67
N ALA A 237 -2.65 -13.79 -8.66
CA ALA A 237 -1.77 -13.65 -9.81
C ALA A 237 -0.83 -14.86 -9.96
N ASP A 238 -1.33 -16.07 -9.66
CA ASP A 238 -0.53 -17.30 -9.68
C ASP A 238 0.08 -17.57 -11.06
N GLY A 239 1.39 -17.76 -11.12
CA GLY A 239 2.15 -17.87 -12.36
C GLY A 239 2.29 -16.57 -13.15
N VAL A 240 1.95 -15.42 -12.56
CA VAL A 240 1.97 -14.10 -13.21
C VAL A 240 2.85 -13.11 -12.47
N ASN A 241 2.59 -12.90 -11.18
CA ASN A 241 3.27 -11.90 -10.39
C ASN A 241 3.48 -12.38 -8.94
N ASN A 242 4.61 -12.02 -8.33
CA ASN A 242 4.91 -12.39 -6.96
C ASN A 242 4.16 -11.54 -5.93
N GLU A 243 3.88 -10.26 -6.22
CA GLU A 243 3.40 -9.29 -5.25
C GLU A 243 2.26 -8.44 -5.77
N LEU A 244 1.11 -8.50 -5.12
CA LEU A 244 0.01 -7.56 -5.26
C LEU A 244 0.04 -6.67 -4.01
N GLU A 245 1.01 -5.73 -3.96
CA GLU A 245 1.33 -4.96 -2.75
C GLU A 245 0.28 -3.92 -2.41
N ARG A 246 0.11 -3.67 -1.09
CA ARG A 246 -0.83 -2.67 -0.57
C ARG A 246 -2.22 -2.80 -1.14
N ALA A 247 -2.69 -4.04 -1.26
CA ALA A 247 -4.03 -4.33 -1.76
C ALA A 247 -5.10 -3.68 -0.87
N HIS A 248 -6.03 -2.96 -1.48
CA HIS A 248 -7.12 -2.28 -0.78
C HIS A 248 -8.39 -2.22 -1.61
N LEU A 249 -9.52 -2.02 -0.95
CA LEU A 249 -10.85 -1.91 -1.56
C LEU A 249 -11.37 -0.47 -1.53
N VAL A 250 -11.98 -0.07 -2.62
CA VAL A 250 -12.76 1.17 -2.73
C VAL A 250 -14.15 0.81 -3.24
N PHE A 251 -15.20 1.26 -2.53
CA PHE A 251 -16.58 1.18 -3.02
C PHE A 251 -16.96 2.51 -3.65
N HIS A 252 -17.32 2.47 -4.93
CA HIS A 252 -17.66 3.65 -5.71
C HIS A 252 -18.76 3.30 -6.72
N GLU A 253 -19.81 4.12 -6.81
CA GLU A 253 -20.94 3.95 -7.75
C GLU A 253 -21.48 2.51 -7.78
N ASP A 254 -21.82 1.99 -6.59
CA ASP A 254 -22.38 0.65 -6.37
C ASP A 254 -21.50 -0.51 -6.88
N ARG A 255 -20.17 -0.31 -6.95
CA ARG A 255 -19.19 -1.33 -7.37
C ARG A 255 -18.02 -1.40 -6.42
N TYR A 256 -17.36 -2.55 -6.42
CA TYR A 256 -16.20 -2.88 -5.60
C TYR A 256 -14.93 -2.87 -6.46
N TYR A 257 -14.03 -1.94 -6.17
CA TYR A 257 -12.76 -1.79 -6.86
C TYR A 257 -11.64 -2.29 -5.95
N VAL A 258 -10.92 -3.32 -6.36
CA VAL A 258 -9.70 -3.77 -5.70
C VAL A 258 -8.52 -3.13 -6.42
N PHE A 259 -7.70 -2.41 -5.68
CA PHE A 259 -6.45 -1.82 -6.16
C PHE A 259 -5.25 -2.49 -5.50
N TRP A 260 -4.13 -2.52 -6.20
CA TRP A 260 -2.83 -2.92 -5.67
C TRP A 260 -1.72 -2.25 -6.46
N VAL A 261 -0.48 -2.27 -5.94
CA VAL A 261 0.70 -1.84 -6.65
C VAL A 261 1.61 -3.04 -6.92
N THR A 262 2.36 -2.99 -8.01
CA THR A 262 3.38 -3.98 -8.30
C THR A 262 4.50 -3.42 -9.16
N GLN A 263 5.66 -4.05 -9.11
CA GLN A 263 6.86 -3.67 -9.84
C GLN A 263 7.08 -4.57 -11.07
N SER A 264 7.71 -4.04 -12.10
CA SER A 264 8.06 -4.81 -13.29
C SER A 264 8.96 -6.01 -12.98
N SER A 265 9.79 -5.90 -11.93
CA SER A 265 10.72 -6.95 -11.50
C SER A 265 10.04 -8.17 -10.84
N THR A 266 8.79 -8.03 -10.37
CA THR A 266 8.05 -9.10 -9.68
C THR A 266 7.18 -9.93 -10.61
N PHE A 267 7.09 -9.57 -11.90
CA PHE A 267 6.42 -10.37 -12.89
C PHE A 267 7.27 -11.58 -13.31
N VAL A 268 6.57 -12.65 -13.70
CA VAL A 268 7.21 -13.82 -14.32
C VAL A 268 8.00 -13.41 -15.59
N PRO A 269 9.13 -14.06 -15.89
CA PRO A 269 9.88 -13.79 -17.12
C PRO A 269 8.97 -13.80 -18.37
N GLY A 270 9.11 -12.76 -19.20
CA GLY A 270 8.27 -12.53 -20.39
C GLY A 270 7.06 -11.62 -20.17
N LEU A 271 6.71 -11.28 -18.93
CA LEU A 271 5.71 -10.27 -18.60
C LEU A 271 6.30 -9.00 -17.93
N ASN A 272 7.59 -8.95 -17.74
CA ASN A 272 8.31 -7.83 -17.13
C ASN A 272 8.35 -6.53 -17.98
N HIS A 273 7.67 -6.51 -19.14
CA HIS A 273 7.35 -5.30 -19.88
C HIS A 273 6.24 -4.46 -19.22
N ALA A 274 5.46 -5.09 -18.33
CA ALA A 274 4.46 -4.39 -17.54
C ALA A 274 5.15 -3.40 -16.59
N PRO A 275 4.69 -2.13 -16.51
CA PRO A 275 5.37 -1.09 -15.75
C PRO A 275 5.17 -1.26 -14.23
N ASN A 276 6.04 -0.62 -13.45
CA ASN A 276 5.70 -0.27 -12.07
C ASN A 276 4.44 0.59 -12.11
N GLY A 277 3.39 0.19 -11.39
CA GLY A 277 2.11 0.86 -11.54
C GLY A 277 1.10 0.56 -10.44
N LEU A 278 0.02 1.33 -10.48
CA LEU A 278 -1.23 1.02 -9.81
C LEU A 278 -2.05 0.14 -10.74
N TYR A 279 -2.50 -0.98 -10.21
CA TYR A 279 -3.35 -1.95 -10.90
C TYR A 279 -4.68 -2.10 -10.17
N GLY A 280 -5.70 -2.59 -10.84
CA GLY A 280 -6.98 -2.83 -10.20
C GLY A 280 -7.95 -3.65 -11.03
N MET A 281 -8.95 -4.17 -10.35
CA MET A 281 -10.08 -4.92 -10.91
C MET A 281 -11.38 -4.45 -10.26
N VAL A 282 -12.50 -4.64 -10.95
CA VAL A 282 -13.84 -4.23 -10.50
C VAL A 282 -14.81 -5.41 -10.51
N ALA A 283 -15.70 -5.45 -9.51
CA ALA A 283 -16.82 -6.39 -9.44
C ALA A 283 -18.11 -5.67 -8.98
N ASP A 284 -19.25 -6.27 -9.28
CA ASP A 284 -20.57 -5.74 -8.89
C ASP A 284 -20.94 -6.13 -7.44
N THR A 285 -20.26 -7.12 -6.85
CA THR A 285 -20.39 -7.52 -5.45
C THR A 285 -19.01 -7.86 -4.88
N LEU A 286 -18.84 -7.73 -3.56
CA LEU A 286 -17.55 -7.95 -2.88
C LEU A 286 -16.92 -9.32 -3.20
N PHE A 287 -17.71 -10.36 -3.28
CA PHE A 287 -17.25 -11.73 -3.60
C PHE A 287 -17.65 -12.17 -5.01
N GLY A 288 -17.90 -11.21 -5.91
CA GLY A 288 -18.23 -11.45 -7.31
C GLY A 288 -17.04 -11.78 -8.20
N ASP A 289 -17.30 -11.86 -9.49
CA ASP A 289 -16.27 -12.07 -10.52
C ASP A 289 -15.63 -10.71 -10.86
N TYR A 290 -14.39 -10.54 -10.47
CA TYR A 290 -13.62 -9.32 -10.74
C TYR A 290 -13.16 -9.28 -12.20
N ARG A 291 -13.35 -8.13 -12.83
CA ARG A 291 -12.88 -7.83 -14.21
C ARG A 291 -11.73 -6.84 -14.15
N PRO A 292 -10.64 -7.01 -14.94
CA PRO A 292 -9.52 -6.08 -14.92
C PRO A 292 -9.94 -4.70 -15.42
N LEU A 293 -9.57 -3.65 -14.68
CA LEU A 293 -9.75 -2.28 -15.14
C LEU A 293 -8.95 -2.05 -16.43
N ASN A 294 -9.49 -1.24 -17.33
CA ASN A 294 -8.88 -0.94 -18.63
C ASN A 294 -8.52 -2.20 -19.47
N GLY A 295 -9.20 -3.33 -19.22
CA GLY A 295 -8.95 -4.60 -19.87
C GLY A 295 -7.70 -5.35 -19.41
N SER A 296 -6.67 -4.66 -18.96
CA SER A 296 -5.39 -5.24 -18.50
C SER A 296 -5.23 -5.31 -16.98
N GLY A 297 -5.95 -4.46 -16.26
CA GLY A 297 -5.76 -4.18 -14.84
C GLY A 297 -4.88 -2.97 -14.57
N LEU A 298 -4.08 -2.48 -15.51
CA LEU A 298 -3.23 -1.32 -15.30
C LEU A 298 -4.07 -0.03 -15.27
N VAL A 299 -3.94 0.72 -14.17
CA VAL A 299 -4.67 1.97 -13.91
C VAL A 299 -3.77 3.18 -14.16
N LEU A 300 -2.65 3.25 -13.46
CA LEU A 300 -1.67 4.34 -13.58
C LEU A 300 -0.26 3.79 -13.67
N ALA A 301 0.58 4.49 -14.41
CA ALA A 301 2.02 4.26 -14.42
C ALA A 301 2.79 5.58 -14.39
N ASN A 302 4.06 5.50 -14.07
CA ASN A 302 4.99 6.60 -14.22
C ASN A 302 5.16 6.99 -15.70
N PRO A 303 5.58 8.24 -16.01
CA PRO A 303 6.00 8.61 -17.36
C PRO A 303 7.10 7.68 -17.88
N ALA A 304 7.10 7.39 -19.18
CA ALA A 304 8.15 6.57 -19.78
C ALA A 304 9.56 7.14 -19.60
N SER A 305 9.67 8.48 -19.53
CA SER A 305 10.93 9.18 -19.24
C SER A 305 11.36 9.13 -17.78
N GLU A 306 10.43 8.83 -16.86
CA GLU A 306 10.66 8.80 -15.41
C GLU A 306 10.05 7.53 -14.79
N PRO A 307 10.47 6.32 -15.21
CA PRO A 307 9.75 5.07 -14.90
C PRO A 307 9.76 4.69 -13.42
N LEU A 308 10.63 5.32 -12.62
CA LEU A 308 10.81 5.04 -11.20
C LEU A 308 10.56 6.26 -10.31
N GLN A 309 9.94 7.34 -10.82
CA GLN A 309 9.81 8.60 -10.05
C GLN A 309 8.89 8.50 -8.83
N SER A 310 7.92 7.56 -8.84
CA SER A 310 6.93 7.41 -7.77
C SER A 310 6.51 5.96 -7.65
N TYR A 311 6.15 5.56 -6.43
CA TYR A 311 5.67 4.20 -6.15
C TYR A 311 4.70 4.18 -4.96
N SER A 312 4.11 2.98 -4.71
CA SER A 312 3.25 2.69 -3.57
C SER A 312 1.99 3.57 -3.53
N TRP A 313 1.23 3.53 -4.63
CA TRP A 313 -0.04 4.27 -4.73
C TRP A 313 -1.12 3.65 -3.85
N PHE A 314 -1.86 4.52 -3.15
CA PHE A 314 -3.04 4.18 -2.36
C PHE A 314 -4.20 5.06 -2.79
N VAL A 315 -5.39 4.48 -2.97
CA VAL A 315 -6.60 5.15 -3.45
C VAL A 315 -7.60 5.25 -2.32
N SER A 316 -8.03 6.47 -1.96
CA SER A 316 -9.13 6.69 -1.02
C SER A 316 -10.51 6.56 -1.70
N ARG A 317 -11.57 6.56 -0.92
CA ARG A 317 -12.95 6.51 -1.46
C ARG A 317 -13.30 7.71 -2.33
N GLU A 318 -12.70 8.87 -2.07
CA GLU A 318 -12.82 10.05 -2.93
C GLU A 318 -12.05 9.92 -4.24
N LEU A 319 -11.39 8.79 -4.46
CA LEU A 319 -10.51 8.55 -5.59
C LEU A 319 -9.24 9.41 -5.58
N VAL A 320 -8.86 9.92 -4.39
CA VAL A 320 -7.57 10.58 -4.18
C VAL A 320 -6.49 9.52 -4.13
N VAL A 321 -5.43 9.73 -4.90
CA VAL A 321 -4.27 8.82 -4.96
C VAL A 321 -3.09 9.45 -4.28
N SER A 322 -2.57 8.78 -3.28
CA SER A 322 -1.29 9.12 -2.63
C SER A 322 -0.18 8.18 -3.07
N SER A 323 1.05 8.66 -3.04
CA SER A 323 2.26 7.88 -3.30
C SER A 323 3.47 8.60 -2.71
N PHE A 324 4.65 8.03 -2.84
CA PHE A 324 5.89 8.72 -2.47
C PHE A 324 6.80 8.93 -3.68
N VAL A 325 7.68 9.93 -3.59
CA VAL A 325 8.71 10.20 -4.60
C VAL A 325 9.84 9.20 -4.39
N ASP A 326 10.06 8.33 -5.38
CA ASP A 326 11.06 7.26 -5.34
C ASP A 326 12.38 7.73 -6.00
N PHE A 327 12.58 7.51 -7.28
CA PHE A 327 13.79 7.94 -7.99
C PHE A 327 13.45 8.88 -9.18
N PRO A 328 13.20 10.17 -8.93
CA PRO A 328 12.92 11.14 -9.98
C PRO A 328 14.20 11.59 -10.70
N GLY A 329 14.05 12.20 -11.87
CA GLY A 329 15.14 12.84 -12.61
C GLY A 329 15.98 11.91 -13.48
N LEU A 330 15.48 10.69 -13.77
CA LEU A 330 16.17 9.72 -14.62
C LEU A 330 16.19 10.12 -16.10
N LYS A 331 15.17 10.85 -16.58
CA LYS A 331 15.08 11.34 -17.98
C LYS A 331 15.28 10.23 -19.01
N GLY A 332 14.59 9.09 -18.80
CA GLY A 332 14.67 7.91 -19.67
C GLY A 332 15.93 7.06 -19.52
N LYS A 333 16.81 7.40 -18.59
CA LYS A 333 18.01 6.60 -18.30
C LYS A 333 17.72 5.57 -17.21
N PRO A 334 18.41 4.43 -17.19
CA PRO A 334 18.34 3.51 -16.06
C PRO A 334 18.95 4.14 -14.81
N LEU A 335 18.62 3.56 -13.64
CA LEU A 335 19.33 3.94 -12.41
C LEU A 335 20.85 3.74 -12.61
N PRO A 336 21.66 4.67 -12.08
CA PRO A 336 23.11 4.54 -12.14
C PRO A 336 23.59 3.22 -11.51
N ASN A 337 24.58 2.59 -12.15
CA ASN A 337 25.23 1.39 -11.58
C ASN A 337 26.03 1.73 -10.31
N ASP A 338 26.52 2.95 -10.21
CA ASP A 338 27.13 3.47 -8.98
C ASP A 338 26.04 3.64 -7.91
N ARG A 339 26.07 2.81 -6.89
CA ARG A 339 25.07 2.80 -5.80
C ARG A 339 25.00 4.14 -5.08
N ALA A 340 26.11 4.80 -4.84
CA ALA A 340 26.12 6.08 -4.15
C ALA A 340 25.48 7.19 -5.02
N GLN A 341 25.65 7.11 -6.34
CA GLN A 341 24.98 8.01 -7.26
C GLN A 341 23.47 7.73 -7.35
N ALA A 342 23.08 6.44 -7.43
CA ALA A 342 21.67 6.05 -7.44
C ALA A 342 20.97 6.47 -6.15
N ASN A 343 21.59 6.26 -4.99
CA ASN A 343 21.02 6.59 -3.70
C ASN A 343 20.73 8.10 -3.54
N ARG A 344 21.54 8.96 -4.15
CA ARG A 344 21.32 10.43 -4.13
C ARG A 344 20.08 10.87 -4.92
N LEU A 345 19.55 10.02 -5.78
CA LEU A 345 18.32 10.31 -6.53
C LEU A 345 17.05 9.94 -5.74
N PHE A 346 17.18 9.24 -4.61
CA PHE A 346 16.01 8.85 -3.83
C PHE A 346 15.31 10.07 -3.24
N GLY A 347 14.03 10.24 -3.58
CA GLY A 347 13.22 11.37 -3.13
C GLY A 347 12.82 11.25 -1.66
N GLY A 348 12.28 10.12 -1.24
CA GLY A 348 11.93 9.81 0.14
C GLY A 348 11.00 10.82 0.80
N ALA A 349 9.99 11.30 0.09
CA ALA A 349 9.00 12.26 0.54
C ALA A 349 7.63 11.96 -0.08
N PRO A 350 6.50 12.47 0.48
CA PRO A 350 5.21 12.40 -0.17
C PRO A 350 5.25 12.97 -1.59
N ALA A 351 4.66 12.25 -2.55
CA ALA A 351 4.44 12.76 -3.89
C ALA A 351 3.19 13.68 -3.93
N PRO A 352 3.03 14.51 -4.96
CA PRO A 352 1.80 15.25 -5.18
C PRO A 352 0.60 14.31 -5.22
N LEU A 353 -0.50 14.67 -4.54
CA LEU A 353 -1.73 13.91 -4.58
C LEU A 353 -2.36 14.02 -5.96
N LEU A 354 -2.91 12.91 -6.43
CA LEU A 354 -3.59 12.79 -7.71
C LEU A 354 -5.06 12.41 -7.48
N LYS A 355 -5.87 12.45 -8.53
CA LYS A 355 -7.25 11.99 -8.49
C LYS A 355 -7.54 11.09 -9.68
N LEU A 356 -8.29 10.01 -9.44
CA LEU A 356 -8.82 9.16 -10.50
C LEU A 356 -10.21 9.62 -10.93
N GLU A 357 -10.54 9.30 -12.17
CA GLU A 357 -11.89 9.23 -12.69
C GLU A 357 -12.18 7.78 -13.06
N ILE A 358 -13.36 7.30 -12.66
CA ILE A 358 -13.79 5.93 -12.90
C ILE A 358 -15.17 5.97 -13.59
N ASP A 359 -15.29 5.19 -14.67
CA ASP A 359 -16.55 4.91 -15.35
C ASP A 359 -16.63 3.41 -15.63
N GLY A 360 -17.31 2.69 -14.76
CA GLY A 360 -17.45 1.25 -14.84
C GLY A 360 -16.13 0.50 -14.70
N ASP A 361 -15.62 -0.11 -15.77
CA ASP A 361 -14.33 -0.79 -15.83
C ASP A 361 -13.22 0.09 -16.44
N ARG A 362 -13.51 1.38 -16.74
CA ARG A 362 -12.55 2.38 -17.17
C ARG A 362 -12.07 3.20 -16.00
N CYS A 363 -10.77 3.36 -15.89
CA CYS A 363 -10.15 4.15 -14.84
C CYS A 363 -8.96 4.92 -15.41
N ALA A 364 -8.91 6.22 -15.17
CA ALA A 364 -7.85 7.11 -15.65
C ALA A 364 -7.53 8.18 -14.61
N LEU A 365 -6.42 8.90 -14.85
CA LEU A 365 -6.08 10.11 -14.09
C LEU A 365 -7.07 11.22 -14.48
N ALA A 366 -7.64 11.90 -13.50
CA ALA A 366 -8.47 13.08 -13.72
C ALA A 366 -7.65 14.22 -14.33
N GLU A 367 -8.28 15.01 -15.23
CA GLU A 367 -7.60 16.12 -15.91
C GLU A 367 -7.15 17.24 -14.96
N CYS A 368 -7.79 17.39 -13.79
CA CYS A 368 -7.41 18.36 -12.77
C CYS A 368 -6.61 17.69 -11.65
N ALA A 369 -5.34 18.07 -11.51
CA ALA A 369 -4.58 17.75 -10.31
C ALA A 369 -5.24 18.41 -9.08
N LEU A 370 -5.26 17.72 -7.94
CA LEU A 370 -5.62 18.32 -6.66
C LEU A 370 -4.53 19.35 -6.30
N ALA A 371 -4.92 20.60 -6.15
CA ALA A 371 -4.04 21.69 -5.73
C ALA A 371 -3.60 21.54 -4.26
#